data_fcd69b446d6de8dfdae4d1ec64bf19a8
#
_entry.id   fcd69b446d6de8dfdae4d1ec64bf19a8
#
_cell.length_a   1.000
_cell.length_b   1.000
_cell.length_c   1.000
_cell.angle_alpha   90.00
_cell.angle_beta   90.00
_cell.angle_gamma   90.00
#
_symmetry.space_group_name_H-M   'P 1'
#
loop_
_entity.id
_entity.type
_entity.pdbx_description
1 polymer ?
#
loop_
_entity_poly.entity_id
_entity_poly.type
_entity_poly.pdbx_seq_one_letter_code
_entity_poly.pdbx_strand_id
1 'polypeptide(L)'
;MSKVAVIGLAGESVFLSIERFGKTGETIVAKDYYRELGGKGFNQAVAAARYGAEVSFLGASYRDDVENFTEIAERCGVNAFFVGKTERSPYGVIMTDATGDNRVCVYRGAELEAKDLEAFREEIETADILLLTNETPHAVNEKAVEMAKLHNVKVILNPAPARECKKEFLDTVFLFTPNEHETAGLEPYQNVIVTQGSKGCVIRKTGEVIPAPRIDPVADTTGAGDTFNGILAACIAKGENLRNACRNANFGAAIKVGRRYILNSIPTKEEIEFFMEGKDG
;
A
#
# COMPACT_ATOMS: atom_id res chain seq x y z
N MET A 1 2.95 15.43 -15.41
CA MET A 1 3.21 14.12 -14.78
C MET A 1 1.89 13.56 -14.29
N SER A 2 1.75 12.24 -14.20
CA SER A 2 0.56 11.62 -13.60
C SER A 2 0.56 11.84 -12.09
N LYS A 3 -0.58 12.25 -11.53
CA LYS A 3 -0.73 12.58 -10.12
C LYS A 3 -1.49 11.49 -9.36
N VAL A 4 -0.95 11.04 -8.26
CA VAL A 4 -1.59 10.08 -7.37
C VAL A 4 -1.69 10.66 -5.98
N ALA A 5 -2.92 10.87 -5.49
CA ALA A 5 -3.19 11.20 -4.10
C ALA A 5 -3.41 9.91 -3.31
N VAL A 6 -2.75 9.78 -2.17
CA VAL A 6 -2.86 8.60 -1.30
C VAL A 6 -3.30 9.03 0.09
N ILE A 7 -4.32 8.38 0.64
CA ILE A 7 -4.75 8.60 2.03
C ILE A 7 -4.63 7.27 2.77
N GLY A 8 -3.87 7.27 3.85
CA GLY A 8 -3.66 6.02 4.56
C GLY A 8 -2.90 6.15 5.86
N LEU A 9 -2.64 5.00 6.46
CA LEU A 9 -1.84 4.92 7.66
C LEU A 9 -0.35 5.05 7.31
N ALA A 10 0.36 5.82 8.13
CA ALA A 10 1.82 5.82 8.21
C ALA A 10 2.23 5.73 9.68
N GLY A 11 3.21 4.88 9.99
CA GLY A 11 3.68 4.68 11.34
C GLY A 11 4.98 3.91 11.38
N GLU A 12 5.60 3.84 12.56
CA GLU A 12 6.84 3.09 12.73
C GLU A 12 6.59 1.59 12.65
N SER A 13 7.31 0.90 11.79
CA SER A 13 7.35 -0.57 11.69
C SER A 13 8.65 -1.10 12.24
N VAL A 14 8.56 -1.97 13.24
CA VAL A 14 9.70 -2.65 13.88
C VAL A 14 9.71 -4.12 13.48
N PHE A 15 10.81 -4.54 12.88
CA PHE A 15 11.06 -5.91 12.46
C PHE A 15 11.99 -6.58 13.45
N LEU A 16 11.55 -7.72 14.00
CA LEU A 16 12.33 -8.56 14.91
C LEU A 16 12.53 -9.93 14.29
N SER A 17 13.77 -10.31 14.02
CA SER A 17 14.09 -11.68 13.64
C SER A 17 14.29 -12.51 14.90
N ILE A 18 13.53 -13.60 15.03
CA ILE A 18 13.56 -14.50 16.20
C ILE A 18 13.90 -15.92 15.75
N GLU A 19 14.35 -16.79 16.68
CA GLU A 19 14.56 -18.20 16.34
C GLU A 19 13.24 -18.94 16.14
N ARG A 20 12.30 -18.71 17.05
CA ARG A 20 10.95 -19.27 17.08
C ARG A 20 10.03 -18.39 17.91
N PHE A 21 8.75 -18.54 17.75
CA PHE A 21 7.77 -17.88 18.63
C PHE A 21 7.82 -18.49 20.02
N GLY A 22 7.76 -17.62 21.04
CA GLY A 22 7.72 -18.01 22.45
C GLY A 22 6.40 -18.70 22.82
N LYS A 23 6.48 -19.61 23.81
CA LYS A 23 5.30 -20.16 24.48
C LYS A 23 4.75 -19.17 25.50
N THR A 24 3.52 -19.41 25.98
CA THR A 24 2.94 -18.60 27.07
C THR A 24 3.88 -18.56 28.27
N GLY A 25 4.20 -17.35 28.73
CA GLY A 25 5.09 -17.11 29.87
C GLY A 25 6.60 -17.16 29.53
N GLU A 26 6.97 -17.45 28.29
CA GLU A 26 8.37 -17.51 27.87
C GLU A 26 8.87 -16.16 27.34
N THR A 27 10.04 -15.74 27.79
CA THR A 27 10.79 -14.63 27.21
C THR A 27 11.70 -15.15 26.11
N ILE A 28 11.60 -14.54 24.93
CA ILE A 28 12.49 -14.84 23.79
C ILE A 28 13.35 -13.62 23.48
N VAL A 29 14.53 -13.86 22.90
CA VAL A 29 15.46 -12.80 22.50
C VAL A 29 15.48 -12.73 20.97
N ALA A 30 15.29 -11.51 20.44
CA ALA A 30 15.44 -11.28 19.01
C ALA A 30 16.92 -11.34 18.60
N LYS A 31 17.20 -11.92 17.43
CA LYS A 31 18.54 -12.03 16.83
C LYS A 31 18.92 -10.79 16.06
N ASP A 32 17.91 -10.08 15.51
CA ASP A 32 18.10 -8.89 14.67
C ASP A 32 16.93 -7.93 14.89
N TYR A 33 17.20 -6.65 14.64
CA TYR A 33 16.29 -5.55 14.81
C TYR A 33 16.44 -4.55 13.67
N TYR A 34 15.33 -4.19 13.04
CA TYR A 34 15.29 -3.13 12.04
C TYR A 34 14.02 -2.28 12.22
N ARG A 35 14.08 -1.01 11.89
CA ARG A 35 12.91 -0.13 11.89
C ARG A 35 12.87 0.77 10.68
N GLU A 36 11.67 1.08 10.21
CA GLU A 36 11.41 2.02 9.14
C GLU A 36 10.01 2.63 9.30
N LEU A 37 9.75 3.73 8.63
CA LEU A 37 8.39 4.23 8.47
C LEU A 37 7.65 3.25 7.56
N GLY A 38 6.41 2.91 7.90
CA GLY A 38 5.61 1.93 7.17
C GLY A 38 4.13 2.28 7.26
N GLY A 39 3.28 1.28 7.04
CA GLY A 39 1.84 1.39 6.86
C GLY A 39 1.46 1.20 5.41
N LYS A 40 0.34 0.52 5.14
CA LYS A 40 -0.05 0.18 3.76
C LYS A 40 -0.14 1.40 2.86
N GLY A 41 -0.82 2.46 3.35
CA GLY A 41 -0.97 3.69 2.58
C GLY A 41 0.37 4.32 2.23
N PHE A 42 1.28 4.44 3.19
CA PHE A 42 2.58 5.03 2.96
C PHE A 42 3.45 4.16 2.03
N ASN A 43 3.46 2.85 2.22
CA ASN A 43 4.18 1.92 1.34
C ASN A 43 3.68 2.02 -0.11
N GLN A 44 2.36 2.13 -0.32
CA GLN A 44 1.75 2.30 -1.63
C GLN A 44 2.12 3.64 -2.26
N ALA A 45 2.18 4.72 -1.47
CA ALA A 45 2.63 6.03 -1.93
C ALA A 45 4.09 5.98 -2.42
N VAL A 46 4.99 5.37 -1.64
CA VAL A 46 6.40 5.18 -2.02
C VAL A 46 6.53 4.35 -3.30
N ALA A 47 5.75 3.28 -3.44
CA ALA A 47 5.77 2.45 -4.64
C ALA A 47 5.31 3.22 -5.89
N ALA A 48 4.27 4.04 -5.77
CA ALA A 48 3.80 4.89 -6.87
C ALA A 48 4.85 5.96 -7.25
N ALA A 49 5.50 6.60 -6.27
CA ALA A 49 6.54 7.59 -6.50
C ALA A 49 7.76 6.99 -7.19
N ARG A 50 8.26 5.83 -6.74
CA ARG A 50 9.38 5.12 -7.36
C ARG A 50 9.08 4.62 -8.77
N TYR A 51 7.80 4.38 -9.08
CA TYR A 51 7.37 4.10 -10.45
C TYR A 51 7.21 5.36 -11.32
N GLY A 52 7.51 6.54 -10.75
CA GLY A 52 7.57 7.82 -11.45
C GLY A 52 6.24 8.56 -11.56
N ALA A 53 5.32 8.39 -10.64
CA ALA A 53 4.19 9.30 -10.44
C ALA A 53 4.60 10.48 -9.54
N GLU A 54 3.93 11.61 -9.69
CA GLU A 54 3.89 12.69 -8.70
C GLU A 54 2.92 12.26 -7.60
N VAL A 55 3.40 12.10 -6.37
CA VAL A 55 2.63 11.51 -5.29
C VAL A 55 2.49 12.47 -4.13
N SER A 56 1.25 12.71 -3.72
CA SER A 56 0.91 13.37 -2.46
C SER A 56 0.29 12.36 -1.49
N PHE A 57 0.69 12.38 -0.23
CA PHE A 57 0.23 11.46 0.82
C PHE A 57 -0.35 12.20 2.01
N LEU A 58 -1.53 11.79 2.48
CA LEU A 58 -2.12 12.26 3.74
C LEU A 58 -2.13 11.14 4.78
N GLY A 59 -1.56 11.42 5.95
CA GLY A 59 -1.56 10.56 7.12
C GLY A 59 -1.70 11.31 8.44
N ALA A 60 -1.90 10.59 9.53
CA ALA A 60 -1.86 11.15 10.88
C ALA A 60 -0.67 10.59 11.65
N SER A 61 -0.04 11.42 12.46
CA SER A 61 1.05 11.03 13.35
C SER A 61 0.95 11.76 14.70
N TYR A 62 1.72 11.33 15.69
CA TYR A 62 1.95 12.13 16.87
C TYR A 62 2.62 13.45 16.47
N ARG A 63 2.20 14.55 17.05
CA ARG A 63 2.64 15.90 16.65
C ARG A 63 4.16 16.08 16.61
N ASP A 64 4.89 15.43 17.53
CA ASP A 64 6.35 15.55 17.61
C ASP A 64 7.07 14.67 16.59
N ASP A 65 6.35 13.74 15.92
CA ASP A 65 6.88 12.88 14.86
C ASP A 65 6.66 13.46 13.43
N VAL A 66 5.83 14.51 13.30
CA VAL A 66 5.43 15.10 11.99
C VAL A 66 6.66 15.46 11.15
N GLU A 67 7.61 16.22 11.72
CA GLU A 67 8.80 16.69 11.02
C GLU A 67 9.64 15.49 10.51
N ASN A 68 9.94 14.54 11.39
CA ASN A 68 10.72 13.35 11.05
C ASN A 68 10.04 12.49 9.98
N PHE A 69 8.71 12.30 10.07
CA PHE A 69 7.98 11.50 9.08
C PHE A 69 7.91 12.20 7.73
N THR A 70 7.77 13.53 7.72
CA THR A 70 7.81 14.34 6.51
C THR A 70 9.16 14.23 5.81
N GLU A 71 10.28 14.37 6.54
CA GLU A 71 11.61 14.20 5.98
C GLU A 71 11.86 12.79 5.39
N ILE A 72 11.33 11.75 6.04
CA ILE A 72 11.43 10.38 5.51
C ILE A 72 10.65 10.26 4.21
N ALA A 73 9.44 10.82 4.15
CA ALA A 73 8.60 10.79 2.97
C ALA A 73 9.24 11.54 1.79
N GLU A 74 9.79 12.71 2.01
CA GLU A 74 10.50 13.50 1.01
C GLU A 74 11.70 12.74 0.42
N ARG A 75 12.48 12.05 1.25
CA ARG A 75 13.57 11.16 0.80
C ARG A 75 13.08 9.99 -0.04
N CYS A 76 11.83 9.59 0.14
CA CYS A 76 11.17 8.56 -0.69
C CYS A 76 10.51 9.12 -1.96
N GLY A 77 10.58 10.44 -2.19
CA GLY A 77 9.94 11.11 -3.34
C GLY A 77 8.44 11.34 -3.18
N VAL A 78 7.94 11.38 -1.95
CA VAL A 78 6.52 11.57 -1.62
C VAL A 78 6.32 12.94 -0.97
N ASN A 79 5.42 13.77 -1.51
CA ASN A 79 4.95 14.99 -0.88
C ASN A 79 3.93 14.65 0.21
N ALA A 80 4.36 14.64 1.47
CA ALA A 80 3.54 14.17 2.58
C ALA A 80 2.94 15.29 3.42
N PHE A 81 1.67 15.10 3.77
CA PHE A 81 0.87 15.95 4.66
C PHE A 81 0.55 15.13 5.92
N PHE A 82 1.30 15.32 6.99
CA PHE A 82 1.02 14.70 8.27
C PHE A 82 0.22 15.60 9.19
N VAL A 83 -0.95 15.11 9.62
CA VAL A 83 -1.78 15.78 10.62
C VAL A 83 -1.29 15.39 12.01
N GLY A 84 -0.72 16.36 12.75
CA GLY A 84 -0.24 16.14 14.12
C GLY A 84 -1.39 15.94 15.09
N LYS A 85 -1.39 14.81 15.80
CA LYS A 85 -2.37 14.43 16.84
C LYS A 85 -1.73 14.37 18.22
N THR A 86 -2.54 14.24 19.26
CA THR A 86 -2.08 14.04 20.65
C THR A 86 -1.77 12.58 20.96
N GLU A 87 -2.43 11.66 20.25
CA GLU A 87 -2.18 10.23 20.31
C GLU A 87 -0.83 9.89 19.68
N ARG A 88 -0.16 8.86 20.21
CA ARG A 88 1.09 8.34 19.63
C ARG A 88 0.90 7.93 18.19
N SER A 89 1.95 8.04 17.41
CA SER A 89 1.95 7.56 16.03
C SER A 89 1.59 6.08 15.93
N PRO A 90 0.99 5.63 14.80
CA PRO A 90 0.80 4.22 14.55
C PRO A 90 2.11 3.45 14.67
N TYR A 91 2.03 2.23 15.18
CA TYR A 91 3.20 1.42 15.46
C TYR A 91 2.93 -0.06 15.18
N GLY A 92 3.79 -0.69 14.41
CA GLY A 92 3.71 -2.11 14.07
C GLY A 92 4.93 -2.89 14.55
N VAL A 93 4.72 -4.06 15.17
CA VAL A 93 5.79 -5.02 15.46
C VAL A 93 5.59 -6.24 14.58
N ILE A 94 6.57 -6.51 13.74
CA ILE A 94 6.62 -7.65 12.84
C ILE A 94 7.69 -8.62 13.37
N MET A 95 7.28 -9.77 13.86
CA MET A 95 8.19 -10.82 14.31
C MET A 95 8.24 -11.91 13.25
N THR A 96 9.44 -12.24 12.76
CA THR A 96 9.65 -13.32 11.77
C THR A 96 10.58 -14.36 12.36
N ASP A 97 10.17 -15.63 12.33
CA ASP A 97 10.96 -16.75 12.83
C ASP A 97 11.93 -17.33 11.77
N ALA A 98 12.72 -18.31 12.19
CA ALA A 98 13.71 -18.95 11.32
C ALA A 98 13.09 -19.73 10.14
N THR A 99 11.79 -20.01 10.16
CA THR A 99 11.06 -20.67 9.06
C THR A 99 10.50 -19.67 8.05
N GLY A 100 10.56 -18.35 8.38
CA GLY A 100 9.95 -17.28 7.59
C GLY A 100 8.50 -17.02 7.92
N ASP A 101 7.94 -17.71 8.93
CA ASP A 101 6.60 -17.40 9.44
C ASP A 101 6.61 -16.09 10.21
N ASN A 102 5.57 -15.27 10.06
CA ASN A 102 5.50 -13.97 10.70
C ASN A 102 4.24 -13.77 11.56
N ARG A 103 4.37 -12.94 12.58
CA ARG A 103 3.27 -12.42 13.37
C ARG A 103 3.37 -10.92 13.48
N VAL A 104 2.26 -10.25 13.26
CA VAL A 104 2.18 -8.79 13.26
C VAL A 104 1.23 -8.32 14.35
N CYS A 105 1.68 -7.34 15.14
CA CYS A 105 0.86 -6.62 16.10
C CYS A 105 0.89 -5.14 15.73
N VAL A 106 -0.28 -4.52 15.57
CA VAL A 106 -0.41 -3.11 15.20
C VAL A 106 -1.12 -2.33 16.30
N TYR A 107 -0.51 -1.24 16.72
CA TYR A 107 -1.15 -0.17 17.47
C TYR A 107 -1.56 0.93 16.47
N ARG A 108 -2.87 1.23 16.38
CA ARG A 108 -3.38 2.18 15.39
C ARG A 108 -3.01 3.63 15.69
N GLY A 109 -2.97 4.01 16.99
CA GLY A 109 -2.52 5.33 17.43
C GLY A 109 -3.31 6.49 16.83
N ALA A 110 -2.58 7.49 16.35
CA ALA A 110 -3.11 8.68 15.71
C ALA A 110 -3.89 8.31 14.43
N GLU A 111 -5.14 8.76 14.33
CA GLU A 111 -6.01 8.51 13.19
C GLU A 111 -6.47 9.83 12.55
N LEU A 112 -6.69 9.80 11.24
CA LEU A 112 -7.33 10.89 10.51
C LEU A 112 -8.81 11.01 10.89
N GLU A 113 -9.30 12.24 10.82
CA GLU A 113 -10.72 12.58 10.89
C GLU A 113 -11.15 13.19 9.55
N ALA A 114 -12.44 13.13 9.22
CA ALA A 114 -12.96 13.67 7.95
C ALA A 114 -12.63 15.17 7.74
N LYS A 115 -12.52 15.94 8.82
CA LYS A 115 -12.13 17.37 8.75
C LYS A 115 -10.68 17.58 8.30
N ASP A 116 -9.80 16.60 8.52
CA ASP A 116 -8.38 16.68 8.17
C ASP A 116 -8.16 16.68 6.65
N LEU A 117 -9.15 16.18 5.87
CA LEU A 117 -9.12 16.20 4.41
C LEU A 117 -9.10 17.59 3.81
N GLU A 118 -9.54 18.62 4.57
CA GLU A 118 -9.53 19.99 4.08
C GLU A 118 -8.12 20.49 3.76
N ALA A 119 -7.13 20.09 4.54
CA ALA A 119 -5.72 20.41 4.30
C ALA A 119 -5.13 19.66 3.08
N PHE A 120 -5.84 18.65 2.57
CA PHE A 120 -5.42 17.82 1.43
C PHE A 120 -6.39 17.93 0.24
N ARG A 121 -7.27 18.92 0.27
CA ARG A 121 -8.33 19.12 -0.72
C ARG A 121 -7.78 19.24 -2.14
N GLU A 122 -6.85 20.15 -2.37
CA GLU A 122 -6.28 20.43 -3.68
C GLU A 122 -5.63 19.19 -4.28
N GLU A 123 -4.94 18.40 -3.46
CA GLU A 123 -4.29 17.17 -3.88
C GLU A 123 -5.29 16.11 -4.34
N ILE A 124 -6.44 16.00 -3.67
CA ILE A 124 -7.52 15.11 -4.10
C ILE A 124 -8.14 15.62 -5.41
N GLU A 125 -8.49 16.90 -5.48
CA GLU A 125 -9.23 17.50 -6.60
C GLU A 125 -8.45 17.50 -7.92
N THR A 126 -7.11 17.54 -7.85
CA THR A 126 -6.22 17.61 -9.02
C THR A 126 -5.56 16.27 -9.38
N ALA A 127 -5.81 15.21 -8.61
CA ALA A 127 -5.24 13.90 -8.87
C ALA A 127 -5.89 13.19 -10.08
N ASP A 128 -5.12 12.35 -10.76
CA ASP A 128 -5.63 11.37 -11.73
C ASP A 128 -6.23 10.15 -11.01
N ILE A 129 -5.61 9.78 -9.89
CA ILE A 129 -6.00 8.64 -9.04
C ILE A 129 -5.99 9.04 -7.57
N LEU A 130 -7.06 8.70 -6.84
CA LEU A 130 -7.09 8.64 -5.39
C LEU A 130 -6.94 7.17 -4.96
N LEU A 131 -5.86 6.85 -4.23
CA LEU A 131 -5.57 5.52 -3.73
C LEU A 131 -5.88 5.44 -2.24
N LEU A 132 -6.74 4.50 -1.84
CA LEU A 132 -7.23 4.32 -0.48
C LEU A 132 -6.97 2.91 0.04
N THR A 133 -6.85 2.79 1.36
CA THR A 133 -6.81 1.52 2.08
C THR A 133 -7.88 1.45 3.18
N ASN A 134 -8.16 0.25 3.67
CA ASN A 134 -9.05 0.07 4.81
C ASN A 134 -8.35 0.28 6.18
N GLU A 135 -7.11 0.73 6.21
CA GLU A 135 -6.48 1.18 7.46
C GLU A 135 -7.05 2.51 7.94
N THR A 136 -7.55 3.33 7.01
CA THR A 136 -8.16 4.64 7.31
C THR A 136 -9.59 4.50 7.82
N PRO A 137 -10.06 5.33 8.79
CA PRO A 137 -11.44 5.31 9.24
C PRO A 137 -12.47 5.45 8.11
N HIS A 138 -13.62 4.77 8.21
CA HIS A 138 -14.66 4.80 7.16
C HIS A 138 -15.09 6.21 6.77
N ALA A 139 -15.34 7.06 7.78
CA ALA A 139 -15.81 8.43 7.54
C ALA A 139 -14.79 9.26 6.72
N VAL A 140 -13.49 8.97 6.86
CA VAL A 140 -12.43 9.61 6.07
C VAL A 140 -12.49 9.13 4.62
N ASN A 141 -12.54 7.80 4.41
CA ASN A 141 -12.61 7.25 3.06
C ASN A 141 -13.91 7.68 2.33
N GLU A 142 -15.05 7.64 3.00
CA GLU A 142 -16.35 8.09 2.47
C GLU A 142 -16.25 9.56 2.03
N LYS A 143 -15.69 10.43 2.88
CA LYS A 143 -15.55 11.86 2.57
C LYS A 143 -14.55 12.12 1.43
N ALA A 144 -13.43 11.41 1.41
CA ALA A 144 -12.44 11.52 0.35
C ALA A 144 -13.02 11.12 -1.03
N VAL A 145 -13.83 10.06 -1.07
CA VAL A 145 -14.52 9.62 -2.28
C VAL A 145 -15.56 10.63 -2.76
N GLU A 146 -16.32 11.26 -1.83
CA GLU A 146 -17.23 12.35 -2.19
C GLU A 146 -16.48 13.50 -2.89
N MET A 147 -15.32 13.91 -2.35
CA MET A 147 -14.48 14.95 -2.93
C MET A 147 -13.95 14.55 -4.30
N ALA A 148 -13.39 13.35 -4.43
CA ALA A 148 -12.88 12.81 -5.68
C ALA A 148 -13.96 12.75 -6.79
N LYS A 149 -15.19 12.35 -6.44
CA LYS A 149 -16.31 12.25 -7.36
C LYS A 149 -16.70 13.60 -7.98
N LEU A 150 -16.64 14.69 -7.22
CA LEU A 150 -16.97 16.03 -7.71
C LEU A 150 -16.01 16.50 -8.82
N HIS A 151 -14.80 15.95 -8.86
CA HIS A 151 -13.74 16.32 -9.81
C HIS A 151 -13.42 15.22 -10.81
N ASN A 152 -14.23 14.14 -10.87
CA ASN A 152 -14.05 12.97 -11.74
C ASN A 152 -12.73 12.22 -11.50
N VAL A 153 -12.17 12.30 -10.31
CA VAL A 153 -10.96 11.56 -9.90
C VAL A 153 -11.31 10.09 -9.71
N LYS A 154 -10.53 9.19 -10.31
CA LYS A 154 -10.75 7.75 -10.19
C LYS A 154 -10.24 7.25 -8.85
N VAL A 155 -11.06 6.47 -8.14
CA VAL A 155 -10.70 5.92 -6.83
C VAL A 155 -10.29 4.45 -6.97
N ILE A 156 -9.09 4.12 -6.50
CA ILE A 156 -8.63 2.74 -6.32
C ILE A 156 -8.69 2.43 -4.83
N LEU A 157 -9.36 1.33 -4.46
CA LEU A 157 -9.42 0.86 -3.09
C LEU A 157 -8.70 -0.49 -2.95
N ASN A 158 -7.63 -0.49 -2.15
CA ASN A 158 -7.10 -1.72 -1.59
C ASN A 158 -7.87 -2.05 -0.30
N PRO A 159 -8.78 -3.06 -0.28
CA PRO A 159 -9.66 -3.32 0.85
C PRO A 159 -8.97 -4.06 2.00
N ALA A 160 -7.72 -3.71 2.27
CA ALA A 160 -6.87 -4.27 3.31
C ALA A 160 -6.71 -3.30 4.50
N PRO A 161 -6.93 -3.77 5.75
CA PRO A 161 -7.50 -5.07 6.12
C PRO A 161 -8.97 -5.21 5.73
N ALA A 162 -9.41 -6.46 5.54
CA ALA A 162 -10.81 -6.75 5.22
C ALA A 162 -11.74 -6.18 6.30
N ARG A 163 -12.77 -5.46 5.86
CA ARG A 163 -13.85 -4.94 6.71
C ARG A 163 -15.11 -4.71 5.89
N GLU A 164 -16.26 -4.71 6.55
CA GLU A 164 -17.52 -4.32 5.91
C GLU A 164 -17.50 -2.85 5.52
N CYS A 165 -17.96 -2.55 4.32
CA CYS A 165 -18.13 -1.21 3.79
C CYS A 165 -19.55 -1.02 3.29
N LYS A 166 -20.09 0.20 3.39
CA LYS A 166 -21.42 0.52 2.87
C LYS A 166 -21.44 0.38 1.35
N LYS A 167 -22.56 -0.13 0.82
CA LYS A 167 -22.74 -0.31 -0.62
C LYS A 167 -22.59 1.01 -1.39
N GLU A 168 -23.14 2.10 -0.86
CA GLU A 168 -23.07 3.44 -1.47
C GLU A 168 -21.63 3.92 -1.65
N PHE A 169 -20.72 3.57 -0.71
CA PHE A 169 -19.28 3.83 -0.84
C PHE A 169 -18.65 2.93 -1.90
N LEU A 170 -18.92 1.62 -1.87
CA LEU A 170 -18.36 0.65 -2.81
C LEU A 170 -18.78 0.96 -4.26
N ASP A 171 -20.03 1.40 -4.49
CA ASP A 171 -20.56 1.75 -5.82
C ASP A 171 -19.80 2.93 -6.49
N THR A 172 -19.03 3.70 -5.73
CA THR A 172 -18.24 4.84 -6.24
C THR A 172 -16.80 4.48 -6.59
N VAL A 173 -16.32 3.31 -6.18
CA VAL A 173 -14.93 2.89 -6.40
C VAL A 173 -14.72 2.47 -7.85
N PHE A 174 -13.73 3.08 -8.50
CA PHE A 174 -13.35 2.76 -9.87
C PHE A 174 -12.72 1.37 -10.00
N LEU A 175 -11.88 0.97 -9.03
CA LEU A 175 -11.17 -0.31 -9.06
C LEU A 175 -10.88 -0.82 -7.64
N PHE A 176 -11.15 -2.10 -7.41
CA PHE A 176 -10.79 -2.81 -6.18
C PHE A 176 -9.58 -3.72 -6.40
N THR A 177 -8.71 -3.82 -5.39
CA THR A 177 -7.50 -4.64 -5.44
C THR A 177 -7.35 -5.53 -4.20
N PRO A 178 -8.32 -6.42 -3.92
CA PRO A 178 -8.23 -7.37 -2.80
C PRO A 178 -7.19 -8.47 -3.08
N ASN A 179 -6.71 -9.09 -2.02
CA ASN A 179 -6.18 -10.46 -2.10
C ASN A 179 -7.33 -11.49 -1.98
N GLU A 180 -7.01 -12.79 -2.06
CA GLU A 180 -8.00 -13.88 -2.01
C GLU A 180 -8.83 -13.89 -0.71
N HIS A 181 -8.32 -13.32 0.39
CA HIS A 181 -8.97 -13.26 1.71
C HIS A 181 -9.78 -11.97 1.94
N GLU A 182 -9.66 -11.00 1.04
CA GLU A 182 -10.26 -9.66 1.16
C GLU A 182 -11.43 -9.46 0.17
N THR A 183 -11.91 -10.52 -0.47
CA THR A 183 -12.96 -10.46 -1.51
C THR A 183 -14.38 -10.40 -0.98
N ALA A 184 -14.60 -10.63 0.32
CA ALA A 184 -15.92 -10.61 0.93
C ALA A 184 -16.62 -9.25 0.74
N GLY A 185 -17.88 -9.28 0.28
CA GLY A 185 -18.68 -8.09 -0.05
C GLY A 185 -18.37 -7.48 -1.42
N LEU A 186 -17.42 -8.02 -2.16
CA LEU A 186 -17.07 -7.57 -3.52
C LEU A 186 -17.60 -8.48 -4.63
N GLU A 187 -18.43 -9.48 -4.31
CA GLU A 187 -18.96 -10.44 -5.27
C GLU A 187 -19.75 -9.76 -6.43
N PRO A 188 -20.56 -8.70 -6.19
CA PRO A 188 -21.33 -8.05 -7.25
C PRO A 188 -20.49 -7.23 -8.22
N TYR A 189 -19.24 -6.87 -7.84
CA TYR A 189 -18.41 -5.93 -8.60
C TYR A 189 -17.51 -6.64 -9.60
N GLN A 190 -17.48 -6.13 -10.85
CA GLN A 190 -16.64 -6.65 -11.93
C GLN A 190 -15.29 -5.90 -12.06
N ASN A 191 -15.21 -4.68 -11.52
CA ASN A 191 -14.02 -3.84 -11.50
C ASN A 191 -13.06 -4.25 -10.36
N VAL A 192 -12.67 -5.51 -10.34
CA VAL A 192 -11.82 -6.11 -9.30
C VAL A 192 -10.61 -6.78 -9.93
N ILE A 193 -9.45 -6.51 -9.36
CA ILE A 193 -8.20 -7.25 -9.61
C ILE A 193 -7.89 -8.03 -8.33
N VAL A 194 -7.98 -9.36 -8.37
CA VAL A 194 -7.66 -10.22 -7.22
C VAL A 194 -6.18 -10.59 -7.28
N THR A 195 -5.40 -10.19 -6.29
CA THR A 195 -4.00 -10.60 -6.15
C THR A 195 -3.89 -11.99 -5.53
N GLN A 196 -3.01 -12.84 -6.06
CA GLN A 196 -2.87 -14.26 -5.71
C GLN A 196 -1.41 -14.63 -5.39
N GLY A 197 -0.66 -13.69 -4.82
CA GLY A 197 0.74 -13.88 -4.44
C GLY A 197 1.61 -14.31 -5.62
N SER A 198 2.32 -15.42 -5.49
CA SER A 198 3.23 -15.95 -6.53
C SER A 198 2.54 -16.35 -7.84
N LYS A 199 1.21 -16.49 -7.86
CA LYS A 199 0.44 -16.77 -9.08
C LYS A 199 0.16 -15.48 -9.90
N GLY A 200 0.38 -14.30 -9.31
CA GLY A 200 0.11 -13.01 -9.95
C GLY A 200 -1.26 -12.45 -9.58
N CYS A 201 -2.06 -12.02 -10.56
CA CYS A 201 -3.39 -11.48 -10.31
C CYS A 201 -4.39 -11.87 -11.40
N VAL A 202 -5.67 -11.73 -11.08
CA VAL A 202 -6.81 -12.01 -11.99
C VAL A 202 -7.64 -10.75 -12.17
N ILE A 203 -7.86 -10.34 -13.40
CA ILE A 203 -8.82 -9.28 -13.76
C ILE A 203 -10.21 -9.92 -13.81
N ARG A 204 -11.04 -9.71 -12.79
CA ARG A 204 -12.35 -10.40 -12.66
C ARG A 204 -13.24 -10.22 -13.88
N LYS A 205 -13.32 -9.00 -14.42
CA LYS A 205 -14.19 -8.67 -15.56
C LYS A 205 -13.96 -9.54 -16.80
N THR A 206 -12.73 -9.94 -17.05
CA THR A 206 -12.34 -10.73 -18.24
C THR A 206 -11.98 -12.16 -17.91
N GLY A 207 -11.75 -12.49 -16.62
CA GLY A 207 -11.18 -13.75 -16.19
C GLY A 207 -9.69 -13.90 -16.54
N GLU A 208 -9.06 -12.84 -17.04
CA GLU A 208 -7.66 -12.88 -17.49
C GLU A 208 -6.71 -13.01 -16.30
N VAL A 209 -5.84 -14.00 -16.35
CA VAL A 209 -4.77 -14.20 -15.36
C VAL A 209 -3.50 -13.52 -15.88
N ILE A 210 -2.94 -12.63 -15.08
CA ILE A 210 -1.65 -11.99 -15.34
C ILE A 210 -0.63 -12.63 -14.39
N PRO A 211 0.28 -13.48 -14.86
CA PRO A 211 1.21 -14.20 -14.01
C PRO A 211 2.24 -13.28 -13.37
N ALA A 212 2.69 -13.62 -12.16
CA ALA A 212 3.86 -13.00 -11.56
C ALA A 212 5.15 -13.70 -12.06
N PRO A 213 6.25 -12.98 -12.24
CA PRO A 213 7.53 -13.60 -12.53
C PRO A 213 8.02 -14.34 -11.29
N ARG A 214 8.66 -15.50 -11.52
CA ARG A 214 9.25 -16.29 -10.43
C ARG A 214 10.49 -15.59 -9.87
N ILE A 215 10.57 -15.49 -8.56
CA ILE A 215 11.72 -15.02 -7.78
C ILE A 215 12.24 -16.19 -6.90
N ASP A 216 13.53 -16.35 -6.89
CA ASP A 216 14.20 -17.34 -6.06
C ASP A 216 15.62 -16.81 -5.71
N PRO A 217 16.00 -16.70 -4.41
CA PRO A 217 15.16 -16.97 -3.24
C PRO A 217 14.14 -15.87 -2.93
N VAL A 218 13.03 -16.22 -2.29
CA VAL A 218 12.12 -15.29 -1.63
C VAL A 218 12.73 -14.88 -0.30
N ALA A 219 12.94 -13.58 -0.08
CA ALA A 219 13.54 -13.03 1.14
C ALA A 219 12.49 -12.56 2.16
N ASP A 220 11.46 -11.81 1.69
CA ASP A 220 10.41 -11.24 2.56
C ASP A 220 9.19 -10.85 1.72
N THR A 221 8.02 -11.39 2.05
CA THR A 221 6.76 -11.11 1.34
C THR A 221 6.03 -9.86 1.85
N THR A 222 6.47 -9.26 2.97
CA THR A 222 5.85 -8.07 3.57
C THR A 222 5.91 -6.90 2.60
N GLY A 223 4.78 -6.19 2.38
CA GLY A 223 4.72 -5.04 1.47
C GLY A 223 4.65 -5.37 -0.03
N ALA A 224 4.60 -6.66 -0.41
CA ALA A 224 4.43 -7.04 -1.82
C ALA A 224 3.11 -6.53 -2.41
N GLY A 225 2.00 -6.66 -1.66
CA GLY A 225 0.70 -6.11 -2.03
C GLY A 225 0.71 -4.58 -2.12
N ASP A 226 1.42 -3.91 -1.21
CA ASP A 226 1.55 -2.45 -1.24
C ASP A 226 2.34 -2.00 -2.47
N THR A 227 3.44 -2.68 -2.79
CA THR A 227 4.22 -2.43 -4.00
C THR A 227 3.38 -2.61 -5.26
N PHE A 228 2.59 -3.70 -5.32
CA PHE A 228 1.64 -3.94 -6.42
C PHE A 228 0.66 -2.77 -6.57
N ASN A 229 0.00 -2.36 -5.47
CA ASN A 229 -1.03 -1.32 -5.51
C ASN A 229 -0.49 0.05 -5.91
N GLY A 230 0.65 0.46 -5.39
CA GLY A 230 1.27 1.74 -5.74
C GLY A 230 1.68 1.80 -7.21
N ILE A 231 2.32 0.75 -7.74
CA ILE A 231 2.71 0.68 -9.16
C ILE A 231 1.48 0.64 -10.06
N LEU A 232 0.47 -0.16 -9.72
CA LEU A 232 -0.79 -0.24 -10.45
C LEU A 232 -1.45 1.16 -10.55
N ALA A 233 -1.52 1.88 -9.44
CA ALA A 233 -2.09 3.23 -9.41
C ALA A 233 -1.31 4.19 -10.31
N ALA A 234 0.02 4.16 -10.26
CA ALA A 234 0.88 4.98 -11.11
C ALA A 234 0.71 4.67 -12.61
N CYS A 235 0.59 3.38 -12.98
CA CYS A 235 0.33 2.96 -14.36
C CYS A 235 -1.04 3.46 -14.86
N ILE A 236 -2.09 3.28 -14.04
CA ILE A 236 -3.45 3.72 -14.40
C ILE A 236 -3.51 5.26 -14.50
N ALA A 237 -2.84 5.98 -13.62
CA ALA A 237 -2.73 7.45 -13.67
C ALA A 237 -2.05 7.93 -14.97
N LYS A 238 -1.11 7.16 -15.53
CA LYS A 238 -0.49 7.40 -16.84
C LYS A 238 -1.37 7.02 -18.03
N GLY A 239 -2.53 6.41 -17.81
CA GLY A 239 -3.44 5.96 -18.85
C GLY A 239 -3.10 4.59 -19.45
N GLU A 240 -2.26 3.80 -18.78
CA GLU A 240 -1.97 2.44 -19.21
C GLU A 240 -3.23 1.54 -19.12
N ASN A 241 -3.34 0.55 -20.01
CA ASN A 241 -4.40 -0.44 -19.90
C ASN A 241 -4.18 -1.37 -18.70
N LEU A 242 -5.26 -1.97 -18.18
CA LEU A 242 -5.21 -2.79 -16.96
C LEU A 242 -4.25 -3.98 -17.07
N ARG A 243 -4.12 -4.59 -18.23
CA ARG A 243 -3.23 -5.74 -18.44
C ARG A 243 -1.76 -5.34 -18.22
N ASN A 244 -1.34 -4.25 -18.86
CA ASN A 244 0.03 -3.74 -18.73
C ASN A 244 0.28 -3.23 -17.29
N ALA A 245 -0.67 -2.50 -16.70
CA ALA A 245 -0.58 -2.04 -15.32
C ALA A 245 -0.43 -3.21 -14.34
N CYS A 246 -1.21 -4.28 -14.49
CA CYS A 246 -1.08 -5.50 -13.67
C CYS A 246 0.26 -6.20 -13.90
N ARG A 247 0.74 -6.28 -15.15
CA ARG A 247 2.04 -6.88 -15.47
C ARG A 247 3.17 -6.12 -14.76
N ASN A 248 3.23 -4.81 -14.91
CA ASN A 248 4.24 -3.96 -14.26
C ASN A 248 4.18 -4.08 -12.73
N ALA A 249 2.97 -4.07 -12.15
CA ALA A 249 2.75 -4.23 -10.73
C ALA A 249 3.20 -5.60 -10.20
N ASN A 250 2.94 -6.69 -10.93
CA ASN A 250 3.42 -8.03 -10.60
C ASN A 250 4.94 -8.12 -10.61
N PHE A 251 5.61 -7.51 -11.61
CA PHE A 251 7.07 -7.48 -11.68
C PHE A 251 7.67 -6.69 -10.53
N GLY A 252 7.12 -5.52 -10.19
CA GLY A 252 7.56 -4.74 -9.05
C GLY A 252 7.39 -5.48 -7.72
N ALA A 253 6.23 -6.09 -7.49
CA ALA A 253 5.97 -6.92 -6.31
C ALA A 253 6.94 -8.12 -6.22
N ALA A 254 7.25 -8.75 -7.34
CA ALA A 254 8.19 -9.86 -7.41
C ALA A 254 9.63 -9.42 -7.04
N ILE A 255 10.12 -8.31 -7.58
CA ILE A 255 11.45 -7.77 -7.21
C ILE A 255 11.49 -7.48 -5.71
N LYS A 256 10.42 -6.88 -5.16
CA LYS A 256 10.32 -6.57 -3.73
C LYS A 256 10.48 -7.81 -2.87
N VAL A 257 9.83 -8.93 -3.18
CA VAL A 257 9.89 -10.15 -2.34
C VAL A 257 11.27 -10.83 -2.34
N GLY A 258 12.12 -10.51 -3.30
CA GLY A 258 13.54 -10.92 -3.31
C GLY A 258 14.42 -10.11 -2.36
N ARG A 259 13.87 -9.10 -1.67
CA ARG A 259 14.59 -8.16 -0.81
C ARG A 259 13.97 -8.12 0.58
N ARG A 260 14.78 -7.85 1.63
CA ARG A 260 14.28 -7.72 3.01
C ARG A 260 13.70 -6.35 3.27
N TYR A 261 12.77 -6.27 4.24
CA TYR A 261 12.08 -5.05 4.70
C TYR A 261 11.21 -4.44 3.59
N ILE A 262 10.76 -3.19 3.71
CA ILE A 262 9.77 -2.62 2.80
C ILE A 262 10.34 -1.44 2.03
N LEU A 263 10.59 -0.30 2.67
CA LEU A 263 10.88 0.93 1.94
C LEU A 263 12.05 0.80 0.98
N ASN A 264 13.19 0.29 1.45
CA ASN A 264 14.39 0.13 0.61
C ASN A 264 14.26 -1.01 -0.41
N SER A 265 13.26 -1.85 -0.28
CA SER A 265 13.04 -3.03 -1.14
C SER A 265 12.11 -2.76 -2.31
N ILE A 266 11.28 -1.70 -2.23
CA ILE A 266 10.41 -1.28 -3.33
C ILE A 266 11.29 -0.88 -4.52
N PRO A 267 11.12 -1.48 -5.71
CA PRO A 267 11.96 -1.18 -6.86
C PRO A 267 11.61 0.16 -7.49
N THR A 268 12.56 0.74 -8.23
CA THR A 268 12.31 1.86 -9.14
C THR A 268 11.73 1.36 -10.46
N LYS A 269 11.22 2.28 -11.27
CA LYS A 269 10.72 1.96 -12.60
C LYS A 269 11.80 1.34 -13.49
N GLU A 270 13.00 1.88 -13.44
CA GLU A 270 14.16 1.41 -14.23
C GLU A 270 14.57 -0.01 -13.82
N GLU A 271 14.54 -0.33 -12.53
CA GLU A 271 14.79 -1.70 -12.04
C GLU A 271 13.75 -2.70 -12.56
N ILE A 272 12.48 -2.28 -12.62
CA ILE A 272 11.39 -3.12 -13.15
C ILE A 272 11.58 -3.34 -14.65
N GLU A 273 11.82 -2.28 -15.43
CA GLU A 273 12.04 -2.35 -16.87
C GLU A 273 13.23 -3.27 -17.20
N PHE A 274 14.36 -3.09 -16.53
CA PHE A 274 15.54 -3.94 -16.67
C PHE A 274 15.26 -5.41 -16.36
N PHE A 275 14.52 -5.68 -15.29
CA PHE A 275 14.17 -7.05 -14.92
C PHE A 275 13.20 -7.70 -15.93
N MET A 276 12.30 -6.93 -16.52
CA MET A 276 11.38 -7.40 -17.57
C MET A 276 12.14 -7.79 -18.83
N GLU A 277 13.08 -6.96 -19.29
CA GLU A 277 13.92 -7.25 -20.46
C GLU A 277 14.70 -8.57 -20.31
N GLY A 278 15.24 -8.85 -19.12
CA GLY A 278 15.93 -10.10 -18.83
C GLY A 278 15.05 -11.35 -18.74
N LYS A 279 13.72 -11.21 -18.73
CA LYS A 279 12.77 -12.33 -18.66
C LYS A 279 12.06 -12.58 -20.02
N ASP A 280 12.04 -11.59 -20.90
CA ASP A 280 11.42 -11.69 -22.24
C ASP A 280 12.45 -12.21 -23.30
N GLY A 281 13.75 -12.39 -22.95
CA GLY A 281 14.81 -12.99 -23.76
C GLY A 281 15.09 -14.44 -23.36
#